data_0df5d257e0074cd8b37d11f7bcf4ce48
#
_entry.id   0df5d257e0074cd8b37d11f7bcf4ce48
#
_cell.length_a   1.000
_cell.length_b   1.000
_cell.length_c   1.000
_cell.angle_alpha   90.00
_cell.angle_beta   90.00
_cell.angle_gamma   90.00
#
_symmetry.space_group_name_H-M   'P 1'
#
loop_
_entity.id
_entity.type
_entity.pdbx_description
1 polymer ?
#
loop_
_entity_poly.entity_id
_entity_poly.type
_entity_poly.pdbx_seq_one_letter_code
_entity_poly.pdbx_strand_id
1 'polypeptide(L)'
;MTAGTTTARTAGTKLAGRVALVTGGTRGIGAAIGTSLAGQGAAIAAGYSGNAKRAADFVADMDKRFDGAAPVTIHQGNIADRDDCQRVVAEVVAQHGRLDILVNNAGIAIDKLALDITGEDWAKVLAVNLSGAFHMSQAALAHMLDRGTGRIINVSSIVGETGNIGQANYAAAKSGLLGLTKALAKEAAFLLGKAGKLSDDTIGLTVNAVTPGLIATEMIDHVPRKVLDGIVAQIPFRRLGRPDEVARVVHFLAADASSYITGQIWAVNGGMDM
;
A
#
# COMPACT_ATOMS: atom_id res chain seq x y z
N MET A 1 0.17 15.89 -36.72
CA MET A 1 0.55 15.68 -35.30
C MET A 1 -0.31 16.62 -34.47
N THR A 2 -1.43 16.12 -33.97
CA THR A 2 -2.35 16.89 -33.11
C THR A 2 -1.89 16.71 -31.67
N ALA A 3 -1.40 17.77 -31.05
CA ALA A 3 -1.09 17.82 -29.64
C ALA A 3 -2.38 17.56 -28.85
N GLY A 4 -2.47 16.41 -28.23
CA GLY A 4 -3.57 16.08 -27.33
C GLY A 4 -3.50 16.97 -26.10
N THR A 5 -4.44 17.88 -25.99
CA THR A 5 -4.68 18.69 -24.78
C THR A 5 -5.01 17.74 -23.65
N THR A 6 -4.06 17.55 -22.72
CA THR A 6 -4.32 16.82 -21.47
C THR A 6 -5.23 17.71 -20.62
N THR A 7 -6.53 17.51 -20.70
CA THR A 7 -7.50 18.17 -19.80
C THR A 7 -7.20 17.71 -18.36
N ALA A 8 -6.94 18.67 -17.48
CA ALA A 8 -6.82 18.42 -16.05
C ALA A 8 -8.07 17.65 -15.57
N ARG A 9 -7.86 16.49 -14.95
CA ARG A 9 -8.98 15.68 -14.44
C ARG A 9 -9.49 16.35 -13.17
N THR A 10 -10.74 16.75 -13.17
CA THR A 10 -11.42 17.21 -11.95
C THR A 10 -11.36 16.11 -10.90
N ALA A 11 -10.81 16.38 -9.72
CA ALA A 11 -10.77 15.42 -8.63
C ALA A 11 -12.20 15.06 -8.17
N GLY A 12 -12.45 13.78 -7.91
CA GLY A 12 -13.66 13.35 -7.22
C GLY A 12 -13.64 13.82 -5.75
N THR A 13 -14.75 13.71 -5.05
CA THR A 13 -14.89 14.21 -3.67
C THR A 13 -15.04 13.12 -2.61
N LYS A 14 -14.98 11.85 -2.98
CA LYS A 14 -15.22 10.72 -2.07
C LYS A 14 -14.22 10.62 -0.90
N LEU A 15 -13.01 11.13 -1.08
CA LEU A 15 -11.96 11.18 -0.06
C LEU A 15 -11.54 12.61 0.28
N ALA A 16 -12.39 13.60 -0.05
CA ALA A 16 -12.09 15.00 0.26
C ALA A 16 -11.88 15.19 1.77
N GLY A 17 -10.81 15.92 2.14
CA GLY A 17 -10.43 16.14 3.52
C GLY A 17 -9.79 14.93 4.23
N ARG A 18 -9.52 13.81 3.54
CA ARG A 18 -8.78 12.67 4.06
C ARG A 18 -7.29 12.82 3.73
N VAL A 19 -6.46 12.26 4.59
CA VAL A 19 -5.00 12.19 4.41
C VAL A 19 -4.57 10.74 4.31
N ALA A 20 -3.86 10.40 3.23
CA ALA A 20 -3.36 9.05 2.97
C ALA A 20 -1.83 9.01 2.99
N LEU A 21 -1.26 8.19 3.87
CA LEU A 21 0.16 7.83 3.86
C LEU A 21 0.35 6.53 3.08
N VAL A 22 1.17 6.59 2.03
CA VAL A 22 1.51 5.42 1.20
C VAL A 22 3.01 5.14 1.31
N THR A 23 3.41 4.07 1.97
CA THR A 23 4.81 3.66 2.04
C THR A 23 5.30 3.16 0.68
N GLY A 24 6.51 3.55 0.25
CA GLY A 24 6.96 3.31 -1.12
C GLY A 24 6.05 3.98 -2.17
N GLY A 25 5.50 5.15 -1.84
CA GLY A 25 4.45 5.85 -2.58
C GLY A 25 4.91 6.58 -3.84
N THR A 26 6.22 6.60 -4.14
CA THR A 26 6.79 7.42 -5.22
C THR A 26 7.02 6.67 -6.53
N ARG A 27 6.67 5.39 -6.62
CA ARG A 27 6.81 4.57 -7.85
C ARG A 27 5.85 3.38 -7.87
N GLY A 28 5.72 2.74 -9.04
CA GLY A 28 5.02 1.48 -9.23
C GLY A 28 3.59 1.49 -8.68
N ILE A 29 3.23 0.45 -7.94
CA ILE A 29 1.90 0.31 -7.32
C ILE A 29 1.63 1.46 -6.34
N GLY A 30 2.62 1.85 -5.52
CA GLY A 30 2.46 2.92 -4.53
C GLY A 30 2.11 4.27 -5.16
N ALA A 31 2.80 4.66 -6.24
CA ALA A 31 2.48 5.88 -6.97
C ALA A 31 1.09 5.83 -7.62
N ALA A 32 0.71 4.69 -8.17
CA ALA A 32 -0.64 4.49 -8.73
C ALA A 32 -1.72 4.61 -7.65
N ILE A 33 -1.47 4.06 -6.44
CA ILE A 33 -2.36 4.20 -5.27
C ILE A 33 -2.48 5.68 -4.88
N GLY A 34 -1.36 6.37 -4.67
CA GLY A 34 -1.37 7.80 -4.34
C GLY A 34 -2.14 8.63 -5.37
N THR A 35 -1.90 8.37 -6.67
CA THR A 35 -2.62 9.01 -7.76
C THR A 35 -4.12 8.73 -7.74
N SER A 36 -4.52 7.48 -7.46
CA SER A 36 -5.93 7.09 -7.40
C SER A 36 -6.67 7.75 -6.23
N LEU A 37 -6.03 7.83 -5.05
CA LEU A 37 -6.60 8.46 -3.86
C LEU A 37 -6.68 9.99 -4.02
N ALA A 38 -5.62 10.62 -4.57
CA ALA A 38 -5.61 12.05 -4.90
C ALA A 38 -6.72 12.41 -5.89
N GLY A 39 -6.96 11.55 -6.90
CA GLY A 39 -8.06 11.69 -7.85
C GLY A 39 -9.45 11.65 -7.21
N GLN A 40 -9.56 11.36 -5.91
CA GLN A 40 -10.80 11.42 -5.12
C GLN A 40 -10.76 12.50 -4.02
N GLY A 41 -9.77 13.38 -4.08
CA GLY A 41 -9.65 14.52 -3.19
C GLY A 41 -8.87 14.28 -1.89
N ALA A 42 -8.17 13.14 -1.75
CA ALA A 42 -7.30 12.93 -0.60
C ALA A 42 -5.99 13.72 -0.73
N ALA A 43 -5.48 14.25 0.37
CA ALA A 43 -4.10 14.67 0.49
C ALA A 43 -3.19 13.43 0.59
N ILE A 44 -2.03 13.46 -0.08
CA ILE A 44 -1.12 12.31 -0.17
C ILE A 44 0.20 12.61 0.52
N ALA A 45 0.55 11.77 1.49
CA ALA A 45 1.89 11.66 2.05
C ALA A 45 2.59 10.45 1.42
N ALA A 46 3.56 10.67 0.53
CA ALA A 46 4.28 9.60 -0.14
C ALA A 46 5.58 9.28 0.60
N GLY A 47 5.64 8.10 1.24
CA GLY A 47 6.84 7.59 1.90
C GLY A 47 7.85 7.06 0.88
N TYR A 48 9.14 7.34 1.13
CA TYR A 48 10.26 6.81 0.34
C TYR A 48 11.50 6.59 1.23
N SER A 49 12.45 5.75 0.78
CA SER A 49 13.66 5.49 1.58
C SER A 49 14.92 6.16 1.04
N GLY A 50 15.21 6.06 -0.25
CA GLY A 50 16.54 6.45 -0.75
C GLY A 50 16.58 7.36 -1.97
N ASN A 51 15.55 7.43 -2.81
CA ASN A 51 15.60 8.19 -4.06
C ASN A 51 14.80 9.50 -3.96
N ALA A 52 15.46 10.55 -3.41
CA ALA A 52 14.86 11.87 -3.24
C ALA A 52 14.48 12.52 -4.58
N LYS A 53 15.27 12.30 -5.65
CA LYS A 53 14.94 12.85 -6.98
C LYS A 53 13.62 12.27 -7.48
N ARG A 54 13.44 10.94 -7.40
CA ARG A 54 12.18 10.30 -7.81
C ARG A 54 11.00 10.76 -6.96
N ALA A 55 11.23 11.00 -5.68
CA ALA A 55 10.18 11.54 -4.81
C ALA A 55 9.75 12.94 -5.24
N ALA A 56 10.70 13.81 -5.58
CA ALA A 56 10.41 15.14 -6.12
C ALA A 56 9.73 15.08 -7.50
N ASP A 57 10.18 14.20 -8.39
CA ASP A 57 9.54 13.98 -9.70
C ASP A 57 8.08 13.54 -9.54
N PHE A 58 7.79 12.65 -8.55
CA PHE A 58 6.41 12.23 -8.25
C PHE A 58 5.53 13.41 -7.80
N VAL A 59 6.02 14.29 -6.93
CA VAL A 59 5.26 15.49 -6.51
C VAL A 59 4.96 16.37 -7.72
N ALA A 60 5.96 16.66 -8.55
CA ALA A 60 5.80 17.49 -9.74
C ALA A 60 4.77 16.91 -10.75
N ASP A 61 4.76 15.58 -10.91
CA ASP A 61 3.78 14.89 -11.75
C ASP A 61 2.37 14.98 -11.18
N MET A 62 2.23 14.87 -9.86
CA MET A 62 0.94 14.99 -9.17
C MET A 62 0.40 16.42 -9.24
N ASP A 63 1.23 17.43 -8.99
CA ASP A 63 0.86 18.83 -9.11
C ASP A 63 0.38 19.17 -10.51
N LYS A 64 1.12 18.73 -11.52
CA LYS A 64 0.73 18.90 -12.93
C LYS A 64 -0.58 18.18 -13.28
N ARG A 65 -0.84 17.02 -12.66
CA ARG A 65 -2.01 16.20 -12.96
C ARG A 65 -3.28 16.72 -12.33
N PHE A 66 -3.19 17.30 -11.13
CA PHE A 66 -4.32 17.73 -10.32
C PHE A 66 -4.40 19.24 -10.13
N ASP A 67 -3.50 20.02 -10.78
CA ASP A 67 -3.46 21.47 -10.69
C ASP A 67 -3.47 22.01 -9.24
N GLY A 68 -2.68 21.34 -8.37
CA GLY A 68 -2.59 21.68 -6.95
C GLY A 68 -3.83 21.32 -6.09
N ALA A 69 -4.88 20.75 -6.70
CA ALA A 69 -6.12 20.42 -5.99
C ALA A 69 -5.97 19.30 -4.93
N ALA A 70 -4.93 18.48 -5.04
CA ALA A 70 -4.61 17.42 -4.08
C ALA A 70 -3.22 17.68 -3.48
N PRO A 71 -3.11 18.14 -2.22
CA PRO A 71 -1.81 18.33 -1.57
C PRO A 71 -0.99 17.04 -1.54
N VAL A 72 0.26 17.12 -2.00
CA VAL A 72 1.18 15.97 -2.01
C VAL A 72 2.45 16.35 -1.25
N THR A 73 2.82 15.53 -0.28
CA THR A 73 4.05 15.65 0.50
C THR A 73 4.88 14.39 0.38
N ILE A 74 6.18 14.50 0.62
CA ILE A 74 7.11 13.37 0.62
C ILE A 74 7.77 13.23 1.98
N HIS A 75 7.89 11.99 2.46
CA HIS A 75 8.44 11.67 3.78
C HIS A 75 9.51 10.59 3.62
N GLN A 76 10.74 10.92 3.97
CA GLN A 76 11.83 9.97 3.94
C GLN A 76 11.87 9.15 5.22
N GLY A 77 11.98 7.82 5.11
CA GLY A 77 12.15 6.94 6.24
C GLY A 77 12.44 5.50 5.83
N ASN A 78 13.17 4.80 6.67
CA ASN A 78 13.41 3.37 6.55
C ASN A 78 12.34 2.61 7.34
N ILE A 79 11.38 2.01 6.68
CA ILE A 79 10.29 1.30 7.37
C ILE A 79 10.75 0.04 8.15
N ALA A 80 11.97 -0.46 7.92
CA ALA A 80 12.55 -1.51 8.74
C ALA A 80 12.96 -1.00 10.13
N ASP A 81 13.07 0.32 10.30
CA ASP A 81 13.37 0.99 11.57
C ASP A 81 12.07 1.49 12.21
N ARG A 82 11.86 1.11 13.47
CA ARG A 82 10.67 1.47 14.24
C ARG A 82 10.57 2.97 14.51
N ASP A 83 11.69 3.57 14.85
CA ASP A 83 11.71 5.00 15.23
C ASP A 83 11.46 5.88 14.00
N ASP A 84 12.00 5.48 12.83
CA ASP A 84 11.66 6.12 11.56
C ASP A 84 10.17 5.99 11.22
N CYS A 85 9.55 4.84 11.47
CA CYS A 85 8.11 4.67 11.26
C CYS A 85 7.29 5.62 12.15
N GLN A 86 7.64 5.73 13.42
CA GLN A 86 6.97 6.64 14.37
C GLN A 86 7.16 8.11 13.94
N ARG A 87 8.39 8.49 13.58
CA ARG A 87 8.72 9.83 13.11
C ARG A 87 7.92 10.21 11.85
N VAL A 88 7.90 9.34 10.84
CA VAL A 88 7.17 9.59 9.59
C VAL A 88 5.68 9.78 9.83
N VAL A 89 5.06 8.95 10.68
CA VAL A 89 3.62 9.12 11.02
C VAL A 89 3.41 10.44 11.76
N ALA A 90 4.28 10.79 12.71
CA ALA A 90 4.19 12.05 13.45
C ALA A 90 4.34 13.27 12.53
N GLU A 91 5.29 13.23 11.58
CA GLU A 91 5.46 14.28 10.56
C GLU A 91 4.21 14.48 9.72
N VAL A 92 3.60 13.37 9.22
CA VAL A 92 2.35 13.43 8.44
C VAL A 92 1.22 14.06 9.26
N VAL A 93 1.06 13.63 10.53
CA VAL A 93 0.01 14.18 11.39
C VAL A 93 0.29 15.66 11.70
N ALA A 94 1.54 16.05 11.95
CA ALA A 94 1.89 17.45 12.21
C ALA A 94 1.65 18.34 10.97
N GLN A 95 1.97 17.85 9.78
CA GLN A 95 1.86 18.62 8.52
C GLN A 95 0.42 18.74 8.02
N HIS A 96 -0.37 17.66 8.13
CA HIS A 96 -1.73 17.60 7.59
C HIS A 96 -2.84 17.68 8.64
N GLY A 97 -2.48 17.69 9.93
CA GLY A 97 -3.43 17.69 11.05
C GLY A 97 -4.13 16.36 11.31
N ARG A 98 -3.94 15.35 10.45
CA ARG A 98 -4.59 14.04 10.53
C ARG A 98 -3.91 12.97 9.69
N LEU A 99 -4.20 11.71 9.99
CA LEU A 99 -3.91 10.55 9.16
C LEU A 99 -5.15 9.65 9.14
N ASP A 100 -5.75 9.44 7.96
CA ASP A 100 -6.99 8.65 7.80
C ASP A 100 -6.75 7.31 7.13
N ILE A 101 -5.78 7.25 6.22
CA ILE A 101 -5.52 6.07 5.39
C ILE A 101 -4.03 5.77 5.46
N LEU A 102 -3.68 4.57 5.90
CA LEU A 102 -2.32 4.03 5.80
C LEU A 102 -2.31 2.91 4.76
N VAL A 103 -1.43 3.01 3.77
CA VAL A 103 -1.18 1.92 2.82
C VAL A 103 0.24 1.42 3.01
N ASN A 104 0.38 0.23 3.58
CA ASN A 104 1.65 -0.49 3.70
C ASN A 104 1.97 -1.16 2.37
N ASN A 105 2.62 -0.41 1.47
CA ASN A 105 2.96 -0.88 0.12
C ASN A 105 4.46 -1.12 -0.06
N ALA A 106 5.34 -0.44 0.68
CA ALA A 106 6.78 -0.62 0.53
C ALA A 106 7.19 -2.09 0.71
N GLY A 107 8.09 -2.54 -0.13
CA GLY A 107 8.60 -3.91 -0.08
C GLY A 107 9.82 -4.10 -0.96
N ILE A 108 10.58 -5.13 -0.64
CA ILE A 108 11.75 -5.60 -1.39
C ILE A 108 11.64 -7.10 -1.64
N ALA A 109 12.31 -7.58 -2.69
CA ALA A 109 12.54 -8.99 -2.94
C ALA A 109 14.05 -9.26 -3.01
N ILE A 110 14.46 -10.41 -2.47
CA ILE A 110 15.79 -10.98 -2.61
C ILE A 110 15.59 -12.44 -2.98
N ASP A 111 15.59 -12.69 -4.28
CA ASP A 111 15.22 -13.98 -4.85
C ASP A 111 16.43 -14.91 -4.91
N LYS A 112 16.40 -15.98 -4.12
CA LYS A 112 17.42 -17.05 -4.05
C LYS A 112 16.74 -18.37 -3.68
N LEU A 113 17.29 -19.50 -4.10
CA LEU A 113 16.83 -20.79 -3.59
C LEU A 113 17.03 -20.88 -2.08
N ALA A 114 16.21 -21.66 -1.40
CA ALA A 114 16.21 -21.72 0.06
C ALA A 114 17.59 -22.07 0.67
N LEU A 115 18.39 -22.87 -0.04
CA LEU A 115 19.76 -23.23 0.38
C LEU A 115 20.75 -22.06 0.26
N ASP A 116 20.45 -21.06 -0.56
CA ASP A 116 21.33 -19.91 -0.85
C ASP A 116 20.89 -18.63 -0.13
N ILE A 117 19.72 -18.63 0.51
CA ILE A 117 19.23 -17.50 1.33
C ILE A 117 20.08 -17.42 2.59
N THR A 118 20.81 -16.31 2.76
CA THR A 118 21.54 -16.05 3.99
C THR A 118 20.61 -15.56 5.11
N GLY A 119 21.08 -15.66 6.38
CA GLY A 119 20.33 -15.08 7.51
C GLY A 119 20.11 -13.57 7.37
N GLU A 120 21.04 -12.85 6.73
CA GLU A 120 20.92 -11.42 6.43
C GLU A 120 19.83 -11.15 5.37
N ASP A 121 19.82 -11.91 4.26
CA ASP A 121 18.79 -11.80 3.22
C ASP A 121 17.40 -12.03 3.82
N TRP A 122 17.27 -13.08 4.63
CA TRP A 122 16.04 -13.42 5.35
C TRP A 122 15.60 -12.27 6.25
N ALA A 123 16.46 -11.84 7.17
CA ALA A 123 16.16 -10.79 8.13
C ALA A 123 15.78 -9.48 7.44
N LYS A 124 16.49 -9.10 6.37
CA LYS A 124 16.25 -7.87 5.62
C LYS A 124 14.87 -7.87 4.94
N VAL A 125 14.48 -8.99 4.29
CA VAL A 125 13.18 -9.10 3.63
C VAL A 125 12.04 -9.06 4.66
N LEU A 126 12.16 -9.78 5.78
CA LEU A 126 11.16 -9.74 6.84
C LEU A 126 11.08 -8.36 7.51
N ALA A 127 12.21 -7.73 7.78
CA ALA A 127 12.25 -6.41 8.42
C ALA A 127 11.48 -5.37 7.60
N VAL A 128 11.68 -5.34 6.27
CA VAL A 128 10.99 -4.38 5.39
C VAL A 128 9.54 -4.79 5.15
N ASN A 129 9.30 -6.04 4.71
CA ASN A 129 7.99 -6.41 4.16
C ASN A 129 6.95 -6.77 5.23
N LEU A 130 7.37 -7.17 6.43
CA LEU A 130 6.47 -7.59 7.51
C LEU A 130 6.60 -6.68 8.74
N SER A 131 7.81 -6.59 9.33
CA SER A 131 8.00 -5.78 10.53
C SER A 131 7.72 -4.30 10.27
N GLY A 132 8.14 -3.77 9.10
CA GLY A 132 7.87 -2.40 8.69
C GLY A 132 6.39 -2.08 8.60
N ALA A 133 5.60 -2.99 8.00
CA ALA A 133 4.15 -2.84 7.95
C ALA A 133 3.51 -2.87 9.35
N PHE A 134 4.03 -3.71 10.26
CA PHE A 134 3.60 -3.71 11.66
C PHE A 134 3.95 -2.40 12.37
N HIS A 135 5.19 -1.89 12.25
CA HIS A 135 5.63 -0.64 12.89
C HIS A 135 4.84 0.57 12.40
N MET A 136 4.64 0.67 11.08
CA MET A 136 3.81 1.71 10.48
C MET A 136 2.36 1.64 10.97
N SER A 137 1.78 0.42 11.00
CA SER A 137 0.42 0.20 11.50
C SER A 137 0.30 0.55 12.98
N GLN A 138 1.28 0.16 13.82
CA GLN A 138 1.29 0.48 15.25
C GLN A 138 1.32 2.00 15.48
N ALA A 139 2.15 2.74 14.74
CA ALA A 139 2.23 4.19 14.84
C ALA A 139 0.92 4.87 14.39
N ALA A 140 0.32 4.42 13.28
CA ALA A 140 -0.92 4.98 12.76
C ALA A 140 -2.14 4.64 13.63
N LEU A 141 -2.19 3.41 14.18
CA LEU A 141 -3.30 2.93 15.01
C LEU A 141 -3.56 3.82 16.22
N ALA A 142 -2.51 4.27 16.91
CA ALA A 142 -2.66 5.14 18.07
C ALA A 142 -3.46 6.42 17.73
N HIS A 143 -3.12 7.08 16.61
CA HIS A 143 -3.82 8.25 16.12
C HIS A 143 -5.23 7.94 15.62
N MET A 144 -5.40 6.84 14.89
CA MET A 144 -6.70 6.43 14.33
C MET A 144 -7.69 6.01 15.41
N LEU A 145 -7.23 5.31 16.46
CA LEU A 145 -8.06 4.92 17.62
C LEU A 145 -8.53 6.14 18.42
N ASP A 146 -7.66 7.14 18.61
CA ASP A 146 -8.06 8.38 19.27
C ASP A 146 -9.16 9.10 18.50
N ARG A 147 -9.11 9.07 17.17
CA ARG A 147 -10.13 9.66 16.29
C ARG A 147 -11.37 8.79 16.09
N GLY A 148 -11.32 7.50 16.44
CA GLY A 148 -12.43 6.55 16.26
C GLY A 148 -12.60 6.06 14.80
N THR A 149 -11.68 6.41 13.89
CA THR A 149 -11.80 6.08 12.46
C THR A 149 -10.44 5.96 11.80
N GLY A 150 -10.35 5.07 10.80
CA GLY A 150 -9.14 4.89 9.99
C GLY A 150 -9.27 3.76 8.97
N ARG A 151 -8.32 3.71 8.05
CA ARG A 151 -8.19 2.65 7.02
C ARG A 151 -6.74 2.22 6.97
N ILE A 152 -6.47 0.94 7.21
CA ILE A 152 -5.15 0.35 7.01
C ILE A 152 -5.27 -0.69 5.90
N ILE A 153 -4.48 -0.54 4.85
CA ILE A 153 -4.46 -1.47 3.72
C ILE A 153 -3.05 -2.00 3.53
N ASN A 154 -2.88 -3.31 3.67
CA ASN A 154 -1.61 -3.99 3.49
C ASN A 154 -1.51 -4.52 2.06
N VAL A 155 -0.47 -4.11 1.32
CA VAL A 155 -0.18 -4.66 -0.01
C VAL A 155 0.70 -5.89 0.16
N SER A 156 0.05 -7.06 0.14
CA SER A 156 0.71 -8.36 0.18
C SER A 156 1.12 -8.81 -1.24
N SER A 157 0.91 -10.04 -1.60
CA SER A 157 1.22 -10.63 -2.91
C SER A 157 0.50 -11.97 -3.04
N ILE A 158 0.23 -12.39 -4.27
CA ILE A 158 -0.15 -13.78 -4.57
C ILE A 158 0.89 -14.77 -4.04
N VAL A 159 2.18 -14.40 -4.06
CA VAL A 159 3.26 -15.24 -3.50
C VAL A 159 3.09 -15.50 -2.00
N GLY A 160 2.41 -14.60 -1.28
CA GLY A 160 2.04 -14.82 0.12
C GLY A 160 0.93 -15.85 0.31
N GLU A 161 0.19 -16.18 -0.73
CA GLU A 161 -0.89 -17.19 -0.72
C GLU A 161 -0.39 -18.52 -1.26
N THR A 162 0.32 -18.51 -2.39
CA THR A 162 0.71 -19.73 -3.12
C THR A 162 2.16 -20.17 -2.91
N GLY A 163 3.03 -19.29 -2.39
CA GLY A 163 4.47 -19.48 -2.46
C GLY A 163 5.03 -19.29 -3.88
N ASN A 164 6.36 -19.24 -3.98
CA ASN A 164 7.06 -19.26 -5.28
C ASN A 164 8.49 -19.79 -5.11
N ILE A 165 9.00 -20.47 -6.13
CA ILE A 165 10.39 -20.95 -6.16
C ILE A 165 11.34 -19.74 -6.06
N GLY A 166 12.35 -19.84 -5.18
CA GLY A 166 13.33 -18.78 -4.98
C GLY A 166 12.88 -17.61 -4.11
N GLN A 167 11.69 -17.67 -3.50
CA GLN A 167 11.11 -16.56 -2.74
C GLN A 167 10.65 -16.97 -1.33
N ALA A 168 11.32 -17.89 -0.66
CA ALA A 168 10.91 -18.38 0.64
C ALA A 168 10.80 -17.25 1.70
N ASN A 169 11.76 -16.31 1.73
CA ASN A 169 11.74 -15.14 2.59
C ASN A 169 10.60 -14.17 2.26
N TYR A 170 10.38 -13.90 0.97
CA TYR A 170 9.34 -13.02 0.48
C TYR A 170 7.94 -13.62 0.74
N ALA A 171 7.76 -14.91 0.42
CA ALA A 171 6.53 -15.65 0.69
C ALA A 171 6.19 -15.62 2.18
N ALA A 172 7.14 -15.93 3.06
CA ALA A 172 6.96 -15.88 4.50
C ALA A 172 6.51 -14.49 4.99
N ALA A 173 7.17 -13.42 4.50
CA ALA A 173 6.83 -12.06 4.87
C ALA A 173 5.42 -11.65 4.37
N LYS A 174 5.10 -11.98 3.11
CA LYS A 174 3.81 -11.63 2.51
C LYS A 174 2.65 -12.48 3.06
N SER A 175 2.88 -13.75 3.39
CA SER A 175 1.92 -14.56 4.16
C SER A 175 1.68 -14.00 5.56
N GLY A 176 2.76 -13.58 6.24
CA GLY A 176 2.67 -12.95 7.55
C GLY A 176 1.76 -11.71 7.58
N LEU A 177 1.75 -10.91 6.48
CA LEU A 177 0.85 -9.76 6.36
C LEU A 177 -0.63 -10.16 6.38
N LEU A 178 -0.99 -11.34 5.88
CA LEU A 178 -2.37 -11.83 5.88
C LEU A 178 -2.85 -12.10 7.31
N GLY A 179 -2.00 -12.77 8.11
CA GLY A 179 -2.24 -12.98 9.54
C GLY A 179 -2.29 -11.67 10.33
N LEU A 180 -1.32 -10.79 10.09
CA LEU A 180 -1.25 -9.46 10.70
C LEU A 180 -2.51 -8.63 10.42
N THR A 181 -3.00 -8.65 9.17
CA THR A 181 -4.23 -7.96 8.77
C THR A 181 -5.43 -8.40 9.60
N LYS A 182 -5.60 -9.72 9.76
CA LYS A 182 -6.72 -10.29 10.53
C LYS A 182 -6.63 -9.98 12.02
N ALA A 183 -5.41 -10.04 12.58
CA ALA A 183 -5.17 -9.72 13.99
C ALA A 183 -5.47 -8.24 14.27
N LEU A 184 -4.87 -7.33 13.51
CA LEU A 184 -5.08 -5.88 13.69
C LEU A 184 -6.53 -5.47 13.46
N ALA A 185 -7.27 -6.11 12.54
CA ALA A 185 -8.70 -5.84 12.34
C ALA A 185 -9.51 -6.15 13.61
N LYS A 186 -9.23 -7.28 14.25
CA LYS A 186 -9.91 -7.68 15.50
C LYS A 186 -9.51 -6.78 16.67
N GLU A 187 -8.21 -6.48 16.80
CA GLU A 187 -7.70 -5.60 17.86
C GLU A 187 -8.25 -4.18 17.75
N ALA A 188 -8.31 -3.63 16.54
CA ALA A 188 -8.87 -2.30 16.29
C ALA A 188 -10.35 -2.23 16.71
N ALA A 189 -11.16 -3.21 16.32
CA ALA A 189 -12.56 -3.28 16.73
C ALA A 189 -12.71 -3.44 18.24
N PHE A 190 -11.91 -4.31 18.88
CA PHE A 190 -11.91 -4.49 20.33
C PHE A 190 -11.55 -3.19 21.06
N LEU A 191 -10.51 -2.48 20.64
CA LEU A 191 -10.07 -1.24 21.27
C LEU A 191 -11.08 -0.10 21.08
N LEU A 192 -11.71 0.02 19.90
CA LEU A 192 -12.78 0.97 19.68
C LEU A 192 -14.01 0.68 20.56
N GLY A 193 -14.39 -0.60 20.68
CA GLY A 193 -15.46 -1.03 21.58
C GLY A 193 -15.18 -0.68 23.05
N LYS A 194 -13.95 -0.99 23.52
CA LYS A 194 -13.50 -0.64 24.87
C LYS A 194 -13.50 0.86 25.13
N ALA A 195 -13.21 1.68 24.11
CA ALA A 195 -13.23 3.13 24.18
C ALA A 195 -14.64 3.75 24.00
N GLY A 196 -15.69 2.94 23.81
CA GLY A 196 -17.05 3.44 23.55
C GLY A 196 -17.21 4.18 22.22
N LYS A 197 -16.33 3.90 21.25
CA LYS A 197 -16.30 4.58 19.93
C LYS A 197 -16.95 3.77 18.80
N LEU A 198 -17.66 2.70 19.13
CA LEU A 198 -18.49 1.94 18.18
C LEU A 198 -19.97 2.29 18.37
N SER A 199 -20.63 2.59 17.27
CA SER A 199 -22.08 2.76 17.17
C SER A 199 -22.54 2.30 15.80
N ASP A 200 -23.84 2.18 15.58
CA ASP A 200 -24.41 1.73 14.30
C ASP A 200 -24.07 2.67 13.14
N ASP A 201 -23.85 3.95 13.42
CA ASP A 201 -23.51 4.97 12.42
C ASP A 201 -22.01 5.21 12.26
N THR A 202 -21.15 4.49 12.99
CA THR A 202 -19.70 4.74 12.91
C THR A 202 -19.12 4.14 11.65
N ILE A 203 -18.24 4.91 10.96
CA ILE A 203 -17.44 4.40 9.85
C ILE A 203 -16.25 3.55 10.33
N GLY A 204 -15.95 3.56 11.62
CA GLY A 204 -15.00 2.72 12.30
C GLY A 204 -13.56 2.75 11.73
N LEU A 205 -12.77 1.81 12.21
CA LEU A 205 -11.42 1.55 11.73
C LEU A 205 -11.36 0.17 11.09
N THR A 206 -10.95 0.09 9.82
CA THR A 206 -10.83 -1.18 9.11
C THR A 206 -9.38 -1.49 8.73
N VAL A 207 -9.03 -2.78 8.73
CA VAL A 207 -7.72 -3.28 8.30
C VAL A 207 -7.94 -4.39 7.29
N ASN A 208 -7.45 -4.19 6.06
CA ASN A 208 -7.61 -5.15 4.96
C ASN A 208 -6.28 -5.36 4.23
N ALA A 209 -6.20 -6.40 3.40
CA ALA A 209 -5.07 -6.66 2.53
C ALA A 209 -5.51 -6.80 1.07
N VAL A 210 -4.59 -6.46 0.17
CA VAL A 210 -4.69 -6.81 -1.25
C VAL A 210 -3.54 -7.74 -1.61
N THR A 211 -3.79 -8.72 -2.49
CA THR A 211 -2.80 -9.68 -3.00
C THR A 211 -2.67 -9.53 -4.51
N PRO A 212 -1.81 -8.57 -4.96
CA PRO A 212 -1.53 -8.42 -6.38
C PRO A 212 -0.86 -9.68 -6.95
N GLY A 213 -1.23 -10.04 -8.17
CA GLY A 213 -0.48 -10.98 -8.99
C GLY A 213 0.75 -10.32 -9.61
N LEU A 214 1.09 -10.72 -10.84
CA LEU A 214 2.21 -10.13 -11.57
C LEU A 214 1.79 -8.79 -12.20
N ILE A 215 2.32 -7.70 -11.67
CA ILE A 215 1.97 -6.32 -12.06
C ILE A 215 3.13 -5.69 -12.83
N ALA A 216 2.82 -5.00 -13.94
CA ALA A 216 3.80 -4.29 -14.77
C ALA A 216 4.40 -3.09 -14.01
N THR A 217 5.53 -3.33 -13.36
CA THR A 217 6.31 -2.35 -12.60
C THR A 217 7.79 -2.59 -12.83
N GLU A 218 8.64 -1.63 -12.47
CA GLU A 218 10.11 -1.77 -12.53
C GLU A 218 10.64 -3.02 -11.78
N MET A 219 9.86 -3.57 -10.86
CA MET A 219 10.28 -4.77 -10.10
C MET A 219 10.44 -6.01 -10.99
N ILE A 220 9.76 -6.06 -12.14
CA ILE A 220 9.85 -7.18 -13.08
C ILE A 220 10.74 -6.91 -14.29
N ASP A 221 11.36 -5.72 -14.40
CA ASP A 221 12.17 -5.34 -15.57
C ASP A 221 13.42 -6.24 -15.75
N HIS A 222 13.87 -6.90 -14.67
CA HIS A 222 15.02 -7.81 -14.74
C HIS A 222 14.62 -9.26 -15.02
N VAL A 223 13.31 -9.56 -15.10
CA VAL A 223 12.85 -10.93 -15.39
C VAL A 223 13.05 -11.21 -16.87
N PRO A 224 13.79 -12.28 -17.26
CA PRO A 224 14.00 -12.61 -18.65
C PRO A 224 12.67 -12.81 -19.41
N ARG A 225 12.57 -12.27 -20.63
CA ARG A 225 11.34 -12.27 -21.43
C ARG A 225 10.70 -13.65 -21.52
N LYS A 226 11.51 -14.69 -21.77
CA LYS A 226 11.00 -16.08 -21.88
C LYS A 226 10.34 -16.58 -20.59
N VAL A 227 10.87 -16.18 -19.42
CA VAL A 227 10.31 -16.53 -18.12
C VAL A 227 8.99 -15.77 -17.91
N LEU A 228 8.98 -14.48 -18.24
CA LEU A 228 7.80 -13.63 -18.13
C LEU A 228 6.66 -14.15 -19.03
N ASP A 229 6.95 -14.51 -20.28
CA ASP A 229 5.98 -15.09 -21.21
C ASP A 229 5.41 -16.40 -20.67
N GLY A 230 6.25 -17.25 -20.03
CA GLY A 230 5.81 -18.48 -19.36
C GLY A 230 4.87 -18.22 -18.19
N ILE A 231 5.12 -17.19 -17.38
CA ILE A 231 4.24 -16.83 -16.27
C ILE A 231 2.93 -16.22 -16.81
N VAL A 232 3.00 -15.32 -17.78
CA VAL A 232 1.82 -14.72 -18.42
C VAL A 232 0.90 -15.79 -19.03
N ALA A 233 1.49 -16.86 -19.56
CA ALA A 233 0.72 -17.99 -20.10
C ALA A 233 -0.08 -18.75 -19.02
N GLN A 234 0.26 -18.62 -17.74
CA GLN A 234 -0.48 -19.22 -16.62
C GLN A 234 -1.58 -18.30 -16.07
N ILE A 235 -1.52 -17.00 -16.38
CA ILE A 235 -2.56 -16.05 -15.96
C ILE A 235 -3.78 -16.23 -16.88
N PRO A 236 -4.99 -16.50 -16.37
CA PRO A 236 -6.20 -16.61 -17.19
C PRO A 236 -6.42 -15.42 -18.13
N PHE A 237 -6.17 -14.19 -17.66
CA PHE A 237 -6.28 -12.97 -18.48
C PHE A 237 -5.14 -12.78 -19.48
N ARG A 238 -4.12 -13.66 -19.50
CA ARG A 238 -3.01 -13.67 -20.47
C ARG A 238 -2.25 -12.35 -20.59
N ARG A 239 -2.20 -11.58 -19.53
CA ARG A 239 -1.45 -10.33 -19.45
C ARG A 239 -1.02 -10.02 -18.02
N LEU A 240 -0.07 -9.13 -17.89
CA LEU A 240 0.25 -8.49 -16.62
C LEU A 240 -0.90 -7.59 -16.14
N GLY A 241 -1.08 -7.50 -14.84
CA GLY A 241 -1.90 -6.46 -14.25
C GLY A 241 -1.21 -5.09 -14.37
N ARG A 242 -1.98 -4.02 -14.36
CA ARG A 242 -1.46 -2.65 -14.31
C ARG A 242 -1.51 -2.14 -12.86
N PRO A 243 -0.57 -1.26 -12.47
CA PRO A 243 -0.59 -0.64 -11.15
C PRO A 243 -1.92 0.04 -10.78
N ASP A 244 -2.61 0.64 -11.77
CA ASP A 244 -3.91 1.28 -11.56
C ASP A 244 -5.04 0.29 -11.23
N GLU A 245 -4.93 -0.97 -11.66
CA GLU A 245 -5.90 -2.02 -11.33
C GLU A 245 -5.81 -2.41 -9.85
N VAL A 246 -4.61 -2.47 -9.28
CA VAL A 246 -4.40 -2.64 -7.83
C VAL A 246 -4.89 -1.41 -7.07
N ALA A 247 -4.54 -0.22 -7.54
CA ALA A 247 -4.90 1.04 -6.92
C ALA A 247 -6.42 1.23 -6.80
N ARG A 248 -7.22 0.71 -7.73
CA ARG A 248 -8.69 0.75 -7.67
C ARG A 248 -9.26 -0.04 -6.49
N VAL A 249 -8.70 -1.21 -6.19
CA VAL A 249 -9.14 -2.01 -5.04
C VAL A 249 -8.73 -1.33 -3.74
N VAL A 250 -7.50 -0.79 -3.67
CA VAL A 250 -7.07 0.01 -2.50
C VAL A 250 -7.96 1.23 -2.28
N HIS A 251 -8.31 1.95 -3.35
CA HIS A 251 -9.24 3.08 -3.27
C HIS A 251 -10.62 2.64 -2.76
N PHE A 252 -11.16 1.53 -3.26
CA PHE A 252 -12.44 0.99 -2.78
C PHE A 252 -12.39 0.70 -1.28
N LEU A 253 -11.33 0.04 -0.80
CA LEU A 253 -11.15 -0.29 0.62
C LEU A 253 -10.90 0.96 1.50
N ALA A 254 -10.36 2.03 0.94
CA ALA A 254 -10.10 3.29 1.62
C ALA A 254 -11.36 4.15 1.80
N ALA A 255 -12.41 3.92 1.02
CA ALA A 255 -13.62 4.71 1.06
C ALA A 255 -14.48 4.41 2.32
N ASP A 256 -15.29 5.39 2.76
CA ASP A 256 -16.20 5.22 3.88
C ASP A 256 -17.29 4.17 3.57
N ALA A 257 -17.68 4.03 2.30
CA ALA A 257 -18.61 3.00 1.84
C ALA A 257 -18.13 1.55 2.10
N SER A 258 -16.85 1.36 2.42
CA SER A 258 -16.26 0.06 2.80
C SER A 258 -16.14 -0.12 4.32
N SER A 259 -16.87 0.64 5.13
CA SER A 259 -16.80 0.64 6.60
C SER A 259 -17.11 -0.72 7.25
N TYR A 260 -17.86 -1.58 6.58
CA TYR A 260 -18.18 -2.93 7.07
C TYR A 260 -17.27 -4.03 6.51
N ILE A 261 -16.18 -3.64 5.83
CA ILE A 261 -15.18 -4.56 5.25
C ILE A 261 -13.91 -4.48 6.08
N THR A 262 -13.64 -5.49 6.91
CA THR A 262 -12.40 -5.56 7.71
C THR A 262 -11.89 -7.00 7.83
N GLY A 263 -10.59 -7.17 7.97
CA GLY A 263 -9.91 -8.47 8.04
C GLY A 263 -9.91 -9.25 6.73
N GLN A 264 -10.30 -8.63 5.61
CA GLN A 264 -10.43 -9.29 4.32
C GLN A 264 -9.16 -9.22 3.48
N ILE A 265 -8.98 -10.22 2.63
CA ILE A 265 -7.88 -10.34 1.67
C ILE A 265 -8.50 -10.32 0.27
N TRP A 266 -8.05 -9.35 -0.54
CA TRP A 266 -8.61 -9.09 -1.87
C TRP A 266 -7.59 -9.40 -2.95
N ALA A 267 -7.82 -10.48 -3.69
CA ALA A 267 -6.97 -10.86 -4.82
C ALA A 267 -7.13 -9.90 -6.01
N VAL A 268 -5.98 -9.48 -6.58
CA VAL A 268 -5.93 -8.65 -7.81
C VAL A 268 -4.88 -9.29 -8.74
N ASN A 269 -5.17 -10.49 -9.24
CA ASN A 269 -4.16 -11.37 -9.84
C ASN A 269 -4.54 -11.89 -11.25
N GLY A 270 -5.64 -11.41 -11.85
CA GLY A 270 -6.09 -11.84 -13.17
C GLY A 270 -6.56 -13.30 -13.23
N GLY A 271 -6.96 -13.87 -12.09
CA GLY A 271 -7.40 -15.26 -11.94
C GLY A 271 -6.24 -16.25 -11.79
N MET A 272 -5.03 -15.79 -11.52
CA MET A 272 -3.85 -16.65 -11.35
C MET A 272 -3.98 -17.57 -10.12
N ASP A 273 -4.71 -17.12 -9.11
CA ASP A 273 -5.11 -17.90 -7.94
C ASP A 273 -6.55 -17.54 -7.56
N MET A 274 -7.40 -18.59 -7.30
CA MET A 274 -8.84 -18.44 -7.06
C MET A 274 -9.29 -19.34 -5.91
#